data_163dc158e4046d1b46d2e63e37158b0e
#
_entry.id   163dc158e4046d1b46d2e63e37158b0e
#
_cell.length_a   1.000
_cell.length_b   1.000
_cell.length_c   1.000
_cell.angle_alpha   90.00
_cell.angle_beta   90.00
_cell.angle_gamma   90.00
#
_symmetry.space_group_name_H-M   'P 1'
#
loop_
_entity.id
_entity.type
_entity.pdbx_description
1 polymer ?
#
loop_
_entity_poly.entity_id
_entity_poly.type
_entity_poly.pdbx_seq_one_letter_code
_entity_poly.pdbx_strand_id
1 'polypeptide(L)'
;LTLRKDDVRDSSIFLRRFFVVDDDRPVCLHRQPPDHVARPMTILEANRFSSLVGEIYDAAVDPAQRSAALEQVAGFVGGSAVTILSRDTARLSIEIHQHYGTESRFRELYRDRYVELDPLLDRHLDLPVEQTIGVADVMPYSDFVATSFYREWVEPQGAVDLATVTLERSNARTTILQVMRGRSRGTVDDMMRERMRLLAPHIQRSRIMGRQIRARSHTVADLAEVLDALSTAICLFDADGRLVHANASCRQMLADGDLLGIVGDRIVARNTQADKIFRSLFDVVADGGTGSADRRRIELMTSADGQHYLAYAFSLTHQRSLQRDTAATVMFLQKASMVLQLATDAIAAAFRLTPSEMRVLTAIVELGGVPDIAAKLGIAETTVKTHLGRLFEKTGAGRQADLVKIAAGFAAPFVQAIGPDDTV
;
A
#
# COMPACT_ATOMS: atom_id res chain seq x y z
N LEU A 1 -3.84 -13.96 48.74
CA LEU A 1 -5.23 -14.47 48.64
C LEU A 1 -5.27 -15.58 47.61
N THR A 2 -5.35 -16.79 48.17
CA THR A 2 -5.43 -18.11 47.56
C THR A 2 -6.73 -18.27 46.80
N LEU A 3 -6.70 -18.64 45.52
CA LEU A 3 -7.87 -19.18 44.83
C LEU A 3 -7.60 -20.61 44.39
N ARG A 4 -8.54 -21.47 44.81
CA ARG A 4 -8.54 -22.91 44.70
C ARG A 4 -8.60 -23.42 43.26
N LYS A 5 -7.83 -24.47 43.00
CA LYS A 5 -8.09 -25.50 41.97
C LYS A 5 -9.38 -26.22 42.29
N ASP A 6 -10.40 -26.09 41.47
CA ASP A 6 -11.51 -27.03 41.24
C ASP A 6 -12.57 -26.26 40.45
N ASP A 7 -12.53 -26.34 39.10
CA ASP A 7 -13.66 -26.19 38.17
C ASP A 7 -13.13 -26.28 36.73
N VAL A 8 -12.68 -27.49 36.36
CA VAL A 8 -12.54 -27.93 34.97
C VAL A 8 -13.08 -29.33 34.86
N ARG A 9 -14.39 -29.44 34.80
CA ARG A 9 -15.12 -30.61 34.29
C ARG A 9 -16.42 -30.09 33.69
N ASP A 10 -16.44 -29.94 32.40
CA ASP A 10 -17.53 -30.30 31.48
C ASP A 10 -17.40 -29.56 30.15
N SER A 11 -16.70 -30.15 29.24
CA SER A 11 -16.77 -29.80 27.81
C SER A 11 -16.39 -31.00 26.94
N SER A 12 -16.94 -32.18 27.28
CA SER A 12 -16.73 -33.40 26.49
C SER A 12 -18.05 -33.97 25.92
N ILE A 13 -18.93 -33.10 25.40
CA ILE A 13 -20.15 -33.52 24.70
C ILE A 13 -20.33 -32.67 23.44
N PHE A 14 -19.43 -32.79 22.43
CA PHE A 14 -19.75 -32.38 21.06
C PHE A 14 -18.83 -32.99 19.97
N LEU A 15 -18.15 -34.12 20.26
CA LEU A 15 -17.34 -34.84 19.27
C LEU A 15 -17.62 -36.36 19.33
N ARG A 16 -18.88 -36.75 19.13
CA ARG A 16 -19.25 -38.14 18.84
C ARG A 16 -20.40 -38.15 17.84
N ARG A 17 -20.07 -37.97 16.58
CA ARG A 17 -20.85 -38.51 15.44
C ARG A 17 -20.00 -38.38 14.19
N PHE A 18 -19.74 -39.52 13.57
CA PHE A 18 -19.01 -39.80 12.33
C PHE A 18 -17.55 -40.27 12.49
N PHE A 19 -17.40 -41.45 13.12
CA PHE A 19 -16.41 -42.42 12.70
C PHE A 19 -16.91 -43.80 13.08
N VAL A 20 -17.39 -44.56 12.09
CA VAL A 20 -17.45 -46.02 12.18
C VAL A 20 -16.01 -46.49 11.98
N VAL A 21 -15.38 -46.87 13.06
CA VAL A 21 -14.09 -47.55 13.04
C VAL A 21 -14.38 -49.03 12.89
N ASP A 22 -14.07 -49.57 11.72
CA ASP A 22 -13.95 -51.02 11.54
C ASP A 22 -12.54 -51.39 12.03
N ASP A 23 -12.51 -52.27 13.02
CA ASP A 23 -11.33 -52.71 13.78
C ASP A 23 -10.53 -53.71 12.93
N ASP A 24 -9.21 -53.73 13.10
CA ASP A 24 -8.19 -54.66 12.57
C ASP A 24 -7.54 -54.32 11.22
N ARG A 25 -6.65 -53.30 11.26
CA ARG A 25 -5.30 -53.35 10.61
C ARG A 25 -4.42 -52.20 11.13
N PRO A 26 -3.22 -52.46 11.68
CA PRO A 26 -2.27 -51.40 11.98
C PRO A 26 -1.68 -50.88 10.69
N VAL A 27 -1.97 -49.62 10.32
CA VAL A 27 -1.27 -48.90 9.28
C VAL A 27 0.12 -48.55 9.80
N CYS A 28 1.09 -49.37 9.49
CA CYS A 28 2.51 -49.08 9.72
C CYS A 28 2.92 -47.86 8.86
N LEU A 29 2.87 -46.67 9.43
CA LEU A 29 3.52 -45.48 8.94
C LEU A 29 5.01 -45.50 9.30
N HIS A 30 5.75 -46.50 8.81
CA HIS A 30 7.21 -46.49 8.80
C HIS A 30 7.70 -47.03 7.48
N ARG A 31 7.56 -46.23 6.40
CA ARG A 31 8.54 -46.27 5.32
C ARG A 31 9.53 -45.17 5.63
N GLN A 32 10.69 -45.54 6.16
CA GLN A 32 11.90 -44.72 6.02
C GLN A 32 12.06 -44.43 4.53
N PRO A 33 12.29 -43.16 4.15
CA PRO A 33 12.65 -42.87 2.76
C PRO A 33 13.92 -43.66 2.44
N PRO A 34 14.02 -44.30 1.26
CA PRO A 34 15.25 -44.92 0.84
C PRO A 34 16.34 -43.81 0.85
N ASP A 35 17.55 -44.20 1.28
CA ASP A 35 18.76 -43.36 1.22
C ASP A 35 19.04 -42.98 -0.25
N HIS A 36 18.34 -41.99 -0.77
CA HIS A 36 18.63 -41.38 -2.05
C HIS A 36 19.86 -40.47 -1.87
N VAL A 37 21.01 -40.99 -2.19
CA VAL A 37 22.21 -40.18 -2.44
C VAL A 37 21.83 -39.18 -3.54
N ALA A 38 21.59 -37.93 -3.14
CA ALA A 38 21.28 -36.86 -4.07
C ALA A 38 22.38 -36.82 -5.14
N ARG A 39 21.96 -36.97 -6.39
CA ARG A 39 22.91 -36.89 -7.51
C ARG A 39 23.53 -35.49 -7.52
N PRO A 40 24.87 -35.35 -7.47
CA PRO A 40 25.48 -34.03 -7.44
C PRO A 40 25.09 -33.25 -8.69
N MET A 41 24.67 -31.99 -8.51
CA MET A 41 24.36 -31.10 -9.63
C MET A 41 25.61 -30.91 -10.51
N THR A 42 25.43 -30.95 -11.81
CA THR A 42 26.48 -30.56 -12.74
C THR A 42 26.76 -29.05 -12.63
N ILE A 43 27.97 -28.63 -13.04
CA ILE A 43 28.34 -27.20 -13.07
C ILE A 43 27.33 -26.39 -13.90
N LEU A 44 26.85 -26.94 -15.03
CA LEU A 44 25.85 -26.29 -15.89
C LEU A 44 24.50 -26.13 -15.18
N GLU A 45 24.04 -27.13 -14.46
CA GLU A 45 22.81 -27.07 -13.67
C GLU A 45 22.92 -26.06 -12.50
N ALA A 46 24.09 -26.01 -11.84
CA ALA A 46 24.35 -25.05 -10.77
C ALA A 46 24.33 -23.60 -11.29
N ASN A 47 24.96 -23.36 -12.46
CA ASN A 47 24.91 -22.02 -13.09
C ASN A 47 23.50 -21.64 -13.50
N ARG A 48 22.72 -22.56 -14.07
CA ARG A 48 21.32 -22.33 -14.43
C ARG A 48 20.45 -22.04 -13.19
N PHE A 49 20.65 -22.79 -12.11
CA PHE A 49 19.99 -22.57 -10.83
C PHE A 49 20.31 -21.16 -10.27
N SER A 50 21.59 -20.78 -10.25
CA SER A 50 22.03 -19.47 -9.76
C SER A 50 21.42 -18.31 -10.56
N SER A 51 21.41 -18.40 -11.90
CA SER A 51 20.75 -17.40 -12.76
C SER A 51 19.25 -17.29 -12.45
N LEU A 52 18.56 -18.44 -12.36
CA LEU A 52 17.13 -18.48 -12.05
C LEU A 52 16.80 -17.89 -10.68
N VAL A 53 17.65 -18.12 -9.68
CA VAL A 53 17.49 -17.48 -8.35
C VAL A 53 17.57 -15.96 -8.48
N GLY A 54 18.50 -15.41 -9.28
CA GLY A 54 18.55 -13.99 -9.60
C GLY A 54 17.24 -13.47 -10.18
N GLU A 55 16.74 -14.12 -11.24
CA GLU A 55 15.47 -13.75 -11.91
C GLU A 55 14.27 -13.80 -10.97
N ILE A 56 14.22 -14.76 -10.03
CA ILE A 56 13.17 -14.87 -9.00
C ILE A 56 13.20 -13.64 -8.06
N TYR A 57 14.38 -13.15 -7.69
CA TYR A 57 14.51 -11.97 -6.83
C TYR A 57 14.26 -10.65 -7.61
N ASP A 58 14.67 -10.56 -8.86
CA ASP A 58 14.38 -9.42 -9.74
C ASP A 58 12.86 -9.26 -9.92
N ALA A 59 12.13 -10.36 -10.09
CA ALA A 59 10.67 -10.38 -10.17
C ALA A 59 9.95 -9.95 -8.87
N ALA A 60 10.65 -9.89 -7.72
CA ALA A 60 10.12 -9.32 -6.50
C ALA A 60 10.08 -7.79 -6.56
N VAL A 61 11.09 -7.18 -7.19
CA VAL A 61 11.25 -5.75 -7.36
C VAL A 61 10.42 -5.24 -8.53
N ASP A 62 10.54 -5.93 -9.68
CA ASP A 62 9.83 -5.56 -10.92
C ASP A 62 8.69 -6.55 -11.22
N PRO A 63 7.41 -6.15 -11.04
CA PRO A 63 6.27 -7.01 -11.33
C PRO A 63 6.16 -7.47 -12.79
N ALA A 64 6.72 -6.74 -13.75
CA ALA A 64 6.65 -7.11 -15.17
C ALA A 64 7.45 -8.39 -15.47
N GLN A 65 8.47 -8.69 -14.68
CA GLN A 65 9.32 -9.86 -14.85
C GLN A 65 8.74 -11.18 -14.28
N ARG A 66 7.62 -11.12 -13.55
CA ARG A 66 7.05 -12.29 -12.85
C ARG A 66 6.66 -13.43 -13.76
N SER A 67 6.07 -13.14 -14.92
CA SER A 67 5.65 -14.17 -15.87
C SER A 67 6.86 -14.89 -16.46
N ALA A 68 7.89 -14.13 -16.85
CA ALA A 68 9.14 -14.69 -17.38
C ALA A 68 9.87 -15.53 -16.33
N ALA A 69 9.95 -15.07 -15.08
CA ALA A 69 10.55 -15.84 -13.99
C ALA A 69 9.82 -17.17 -13.75
N LEU A 70 8.47 -17.20 -13.79
CA LEU A 70 7.70 -18.44 -13.65
C LEU A 70 7.89 -19.38 -14.85
N GLU A 71 8.07 -18.87 -16.06
CA GLU A 71 8.43 -19.66 -17.23
C GLU A 71 9.77 -20.36 -17.02
N GLN A 72 10.77 -19.65 -16.54
CA GLN A 72 12.09 -20.24 -16.24
C GLN A 72 12.00 -21.27 -15.09
N VAL A 73 11.18 -21.00 -14.06
CA VAL A 73 10.87 -21.98 -13.01
C VAL A 73 10.27 -23.26 -13.62
N ALA A 74 9.24 -23.12 -14.47
CA ALA A 74 8.62 -24.27 -15.17
C ALA A 74 9.66 -25.08 -15.93
N GLY A 75 10.49 -24.42 -16.75
CA GLY A 75 11.55 -25.04 -17.53
C GLY A 75 12.61 -25.75 -16.68
N PHE A 76 13.00 -25.17 -15.54
CA PHE A 76 13.99 -25.75 -14.63
C PHE A 76 13.46 -26.99 -13.91
N VAL A 77 12.24 -26.94 -13.37
CA VAL A 77 11.63 -28.09 -12.67
C VAL A 77 11.11 -29.17 -13.64
N GLY A 78 11.03 -28.87 -14.93
CA GLY A 78 10.51 -29.78 -15.97
C GLY A 78 8.98 -29.82 -16.00
N GLY A 79 8.31 -28.74 -15.57
CA GLY A 79 6.88 -28.56 -15.66
C GLY A 79 6.43 -27.94 -16.98
N SER A 80 5.14 -28.02 -17.30
CA SER A 80 4.47 -27.34 -18.41
C SER A 80 3.73 -26.08 -18.00
N ALA A 81 3.28 -26.02 -16.74
CA ALA A 81 2.62 -24.87 -16.15
C ALA A 81 2.98 -24.75 -14.67
N VAL A 82 2.99 -23.50 -14.18
CA VAL A 82 3.28 -23.15 -12.78
C VAL A 82 2.24 -22.19 -12.28
N THR A 83 1.73 -22.43 -11.07
CA THR A 83 0.77 -21.56 -10.41
C THR A 83 1.18 -21.37 -8.95
N ILE A 84 1.17 -20.12 -8.48
CA ILE A 84 1.28 -19.79 -7.07
C ILE A 84 -0.10 -19.33 -6.61
N LEU A 85 -0.68 -20.06 -5.68
CA LEU A 85 -1.99 -19.78 -5.13
C LEU A 85 -1.99 -19.85 -3.61
N SER A 86 -2.94 -19.16 -2.98
CA SER A 86 -3.22 -19.30 -1.56
C SER A 86 -4.63 -19.80 -1.35
N ARG A 87 -4.80 -20.69 -0.37
CA ARG A 87 -6.09 -21.11 0.17
C ARG A 87 -6.31 -20.46 1.52
N ASP A 88 -7.46 -19.82 1.67
CA ASP A 88 -7.95 -19.31 2.95
C ASP A 88 -8.94 -20.34 3.51
N THR A 89 -8.57 -20.98 4.62
CA THR A 89 -9.39 -22.04 5.24
C THR A 89 -10.59 -21.48 5.99
N ALA A 90 -10.53 -20.22 6.45
CA ALA A 90 -11.64 -19.58 7.16
C ALA A 90 -12.73 -19.09 6.20
N ARG A 91 -12.34 -18.64 5.01
CA ARG A 91 -13.25 -18.13 3.97
C ARG A 91 -13.59 -19.15 2.87
N LEU A 92 -12.98 -20.33 2.90
CA LEU A 92 -13.09 -21.37 1.88
C LEU A 92 -12.84 -20.82 0.46
N SER A 93 -11.88 -19.91 0.33
CA SER A 93 -11.57 -19.23 -0.92
C SER A 93 -10.14 -19.45 -1.35
N ILE A 94 -9.89 -19.40 -2.65
CA ILE A 94 -8.55 -19.40 -3.23
C ILE A 94 -8.25 -18.07 -3.91
N GLU A 95 -6.97 -17.71 -3.88
CA GLU A 95 -6.43 -16.56 -4.60
C GLU A 95 -5.22 -17.00 -5.42
N ILE A 96 -5.31 -16.87 -6.75
CA ILE A 96 -4.19 -17.12 -7.66
C ILE A 96 -3.36 -15.84 -7.76
N HIS A 97 -2.13 -15.90 -7.25
CA HIS A 97 -1.24 -14.73 -7.23
C HIS A 97 -0.45 -14.55 -8.51
N GLN A 98 0.05 -15.66 -9.05
CA GLN A 98 0.91 -15.70 -10.24
C GLN A 98 0.71 -17.02 -10.95
N HIS A 99 0.86 -17.03 -12.28
CA HIS A 99 0.74 -18.24 -13.08
C HIS A 99 1.55 -18.12 -14.37
N TYR A 100 1.93 -19.28 -14.92
CA TYR A 100 2.49 -19.46 -16.25
C TYR A 100 1.95 -20.74 -16.86
N GLY A 101 1.70 -20.77 -18.16
CA GLY A 101 1.30 -21.98 -18.91
C GLY A 101 -0.15 -22.43 -18.76
N THR A 102 -0.96 -21.79 -17.91
CA THR A 102 -2.38 -22.11 -17.72
C THR A 102 -3.26 -21.05 -18.39
N GLU A 103 -4.12 -21.44 -19.33
CA GLU A 103 -5.07 -20.55 -20.00
C GLU A 103 -6.12 -20.00 -19.02
N SER A 104 -6.68 -18.80 -19.33
CA SER A 104 -7.64 -18.11 -18.47
C SER A 104 -8.86 -18.97 -18.13
N ARG A 105 -9.43 -19.67 -19.15
CA ARG A 105 -10.59 -20.55 -18.95
C ARG A 105 -10.36 -21.64 -17.92
N PHE A 106 -9.15 -22.24 -17.86
CA PHE A 106 -8.85 -23.30 -16.91
C PHE A 106 -8.60 -22.75 -15.50
N ARG A 107 -8.10 -21.50 -15.36
CA ARG A 107 -7.97 -20.83 -14.06
C ARG A 107 -9.33 -20.48 -13.46
N GLU A 108 -10.28 -20.02 -14.28
CA GLU A 108 -11.65 -19.76 -13.87
C GLU A 108 -12.35 -21.05 -13.45
N LEU A 109 -12.31 -22.08 -14.30
CA LEU A 109 -12.87 -23.40 -13.99
C LEU A 109 -12.28 -24.01 -12.72
N TYR A 110 -10.96 -23.84 -12.47
CA TYR A 110 -10.33 -24.32 -11.25
C TYR A 110 -10.92 -23.62 -10.02
N ARG A 111 -11.04 -22.29 -10.07
CA ARG A 111 -11.60 -21.51 -8.96
C ARG A 111 -13.04 -21.86 -8.67
N ASP A 112 -13.84 -22.02 -9.72
CA ASP A 112 -15.29 -22.12 -9.60
C ASP A 112 -15.75 -23.56 -9.30
N ARG A 113 -14.97 -24.58 -9.70
CA ARG A 113 -15.43 -25.96 -9.64
C ARG A 113 -14.38 -26.97 -9.14
N TYR A 114 -13.12 -26.86 -9.59
CA TYR A 114 -12.15 -27.93 -9.41
C TYR A 114 -11.26 -27.78 -8.17
N VAL A 115 -11.28 -26.65 -7.51
CA VAL A 115 -10.47 -26.41 -6.30
C VAL A 115 -10.76 -27.42 -5.19
N GLU A 116 -12.03 -27.78 -4.98
CA GLU A 116 -12.44 -28.78 -3.97
C GLU A 116 -12.18 -30.22 -4.40
N LEU A 117 -11.93 -30.44 -5.68
CA LEU A 117 -11.65 -31.75 -6.25
C LEU A 117 -10.15 -32.00 -6.44
N ASP A 118 -9.29 -31.02 -6.14
CA ASP A 118 -7.84 -31.16 -6.21
C ASP A 118 -7.32 -32.00 -5.03
N PRO A 119 -6.85 -33.24 -5.29
CA PRO A 119 -6.46 -34.16 -4.22
C PRO A 119 -5.22 -33.70 -3.45
N LEU A 120 -4.44 -32.78 -3.99
CA LEU A 120 -3.23 -32.27 -3.36
C LEU A 120 -3.50 -31.09 -2.41
N LEU A 121 -4.56 -30.33 -2.65
CA LEU A 121 -4.78 -29.04 -1.97
C LEU A 121 -4.98 -29.20 -0.45
N ASP A 122 -5.78 -30.16 -0.02
CA ASP A 122 -6.07 -30.39 1.41
C ASP A 122 -4.88 -30.97 2.17
N ARG A 123 -4.03 -31.73 1.49
CA ARG A 123 -2.85 -32.35 2.13
C ARG A 123 -1.84 -31.33 2.63
N HIS A 124 -1.80 -30.14 2.02
CA HIS A 124 -0.90 -29.08 2.46
C HIS A 124 -1.22 -28.48 3.82
N LEU A 125 -2.39 -28.77 4.39
CA LEU A 125 -2.74 -28.30 5.72
C LEU A 125 -1.90 -28.97 6.82
N ASP A 126 -1.47 -30.24 6.59
CA ASP A 126 -0.78 -31.05 7.59
C ASP A 126 0.74 -31.22 7.29
N LEU A 127 1.18 -30.89 6.08
CA LEU A 127 2.57 -31.11 5.66
C LEU A 127 3.50 -29.99 6.10
N PRO A 128 4.77 -30.27 6.42
CA PRO A 128 5.78 -29.25 6.65
C PRO A 128 5.92 -28.28 5.48
N VAL A 129 6.32 -27.03 5.77
CA VAL A 129 6.71 -26.07 4.74
C VAL A 129 7.91 -26.63 3.97
N GLU A 130 7.98 -26.35 2.65
CA GLU A 130 9.01 -26.84 1.71
C GLU A 130 8.91 -28.33 1.36
N GLN A 131 8.01 -29.10 1.97
CA GLN A 131 7.80 -30.48 1.53
C GLN A 131 7.05 -30.51 0.19
N THR A 132 7.67 -31.14 -0.81
CA THR A 132 7.07 -31.36 -2.14
C THR A 132 6.31 -32.67 -2.15
N ILE A 133 5.08 -32.65 -2.61
CA ILE A 133 4.24 -33.82 -2.86
C ILE A 133 3.75 -33.87 -4.29
N GLY A 134 3.52 -35.08 -4.81
CA GLY A 134 2.84 -35.35 -6.08
C GLY A 134 1.61 -36.20 -5.86
N VAL A 135 0.86 -36.50 -6.91
CA VAL A 135 -0.36 -37.29 -6.84
C VAL A 135 -0.11 -38.67 -6.23
N ALA A 136 0.99 -39.32 -6.58
CA ALA A 136 1.33 -40.67 -6.07
C ALA A 136 1.54 -40.74 -4.54
N ASP A 137 1.77 -39.60 -3.86
CA ASP A 137 1.88 -39.54 -2.41
C ASP A 137 0.52 -39.49 -1.71
N VAL A 138 -0.54 -39.24 -2.47
CA VAL A 138 -1.91 -39.03 -1.94
C VAL A 138 -2.83 -40.17 -2.35
N MET A 139 -2.73 -40.64 -3.59
CA MET A 139 -3.58 -41.72 -4.11
C MET A 139 -2.87 -42.49 -5.22
N PRO A 140 -3.30 -43.74 -5.52
CA PRO A 140 -2.84 -44.48 -6.70
C PRO A 140 -3.09 -43.68 -7.98
N TYR A 141 -2.13 -43.68 -8.90
CA TYR A 141 -2.24 -42.94 -10.16
C TYR A 141 -3.44 -43.41 -11.01
N SER A 142 -3.76 -44.73 -10.99
CA SER A 142 -4.97 -45.26 -11.64
C SER A 142 -6.25 -44.62 -11.18
N ASP A 143 -6.36 -44.29 -9.88
CA ASP A 143 -7.52 -43.69 -9.28
C ASP A 143 -7.58 -42.20 -9.63
N PHE A 144 -6.43 -41.53 -9.69
CA PHE A 144 -6.33 -40.13 -10.12
C PHE A 144 -6.86 -39.91 -11.53
N VAL A 145 -6.42 -40.72 -12.50
CA VAL A 145 -6.85 -40.60 -13.90
C VAL A 145 -8.34 -40.92 -14.10
N ALA A 146 -8.95 -41.61 -13.14
CA ALA A 146 -10.40 -41.88 -13.13
C ALA A 146 -11.23 -40.73 -12.58
N THR A 147 -10.60 -39.70 -11.92
CA THR A 147 -11.32 -38.54 -11.35
C THR A 147 -11.83 -37.61 -12.44
N SER A 148 -12.92 -36.86 -12.13
CA SER A 148 -13.40 -35.76 -12.97
C SER A 148 -12.37 -34.62 -13.04
N PHE A 149 -11.64 -34.38 -11.95
CA PHE A 149 -10.57 -33.38 -11.88
C PHE A 149 -9.50 -33.66 -12.95
N TYR A 150 -9.02 -34.92 -13.06
CA TYR A 150 -8.05 -35.25 -14.09
C TYR A 150 -8.62 -35.10 -15.50
N ARG A 151 -9.76 -35.74 -15.78
CA ARG A 151 -10.32 -35.84 -17.15
C ARG A 151 -10.84 -34.50 -17.70
N GLU A 152 -11.38 -33.65 -16.85
CA GLU A 152 -12.01 -32.42 -17.26
C GLU A 152 -11.12 -31.19 -17.08
N TRP A 153 -10.08 -31.26 -16.20
CA TRP A 153 -9.23 -30.12 -15.93
C TRP A 153 -7.74 -30.35 -16.19
N VAL A 154 -7.15 -31.47 -15.77
CA VAL A 154 -5.71 -31.72 -15.96
C VAL A 154 -5.40 -32.14 -17.39
N GLU A 155 -6.04 -33.19 -17.86
CA GLU A 155 -5.78 -33.81 -19.19
C GLU A 155 -6.01 -32.85 -20.38
N PRO A 156 -7.08 -32.01 -20.41
CA PRO A 156 -7.29 -31.09 -21.53
C PRO A 156 -6.21 -30.01 -21.66
N GLN A 157 -5.42 -29.77 -20.62
CA GLN A 157 -4.25 -28.88 -20.63
C GLN A 157 -2.95 -29.57 -21.10
N GLY A 158 -3.04 -30.83 -21.54
CA GLY A 158 -1.88 -31.62 -21.95
C GLY A 158 -0.99 -32.08 -20.78
N ALA A 159 -1.47 -31.96 -19.57
CA ALA A 159 -0.79 -32.43 -18.36
C ALA A 159 -1.17 -33.89 -18.04
N VAL A 160 -0.30 -34.58 -17.31
CA VAL A 160 -0.55 -35.96 -16.85
C VAL A 160 -0.44 -36.08 -15.34
N ASP A 161 0.26 -35.16 -14.67
CA ASP A 161 0.50 -35.22 -13.23
C ASP A 161 0.72 -33.81 -12.65
N LEU A 162 0.69 -33.71 -11.34
CA LEU A 162 0.82 -32.49 -10.57
C LEU A 162 1.80 -32.69 -9.41
N ALA A 163 2.64 -31.69 -9.16
CA ALA A 163 3.43 -31.58 -7.95
C ALA A 163 3.15 -30.25 -7.26
N THR A 164 3.15 -30.26 -5.94
CA THR A 164 2.94 -29.07 -5.13
C THR A 164 3.94 -28.97 -3.99
N VAL A 165 4.29 -27.75 -3.59
CA VAL A 165 5.12 -27.48 -2.42
C VAL A 165 4.53 -26.30 -1.64
N THR A 166 4.49 -26.43 -0.30
CA THR A 166 4.03 -25.35 0.58
C THR A 166 5.13 -24.29 0.69
N LEU A 167 4.81 -23.06 0.29
CA LEU A 167 5.71 -21.91 0.41
C LEU A 167 5.53 -21.19 1.75
N GLU A 168 4.30 -21.07 2.24
CA GLU A 168 4.00 -20.30 3.44
C GLU A 168 2.72 -20.82 4.09
N ARG A 169 2.69 -20.84 5.42
CA ARG A 169 1.51 -21.21 6.19
C ARG A 169 1.30 -20.25 7.35
N SER A 170 0.05 -19.87 7.54
CA SER A 170 -0.46 -19.18 8.73
C SER A 170 -1.72 -19.92 9.24
N ASN A 171 -2.28 -19.47 10.36
CA ASN A 171 -3.45 -20.13 10.98
C ASN A 171 -4.67 -20.25 10.05
N ALA A 172 -4.84 -19.32 9.11
CA ALA A 172 -6.01 -19.30 8.21
C ALA A 172 -5.64 -19.41 6.74
N ARG A 173 -4.35 -19.37 6.37
CA ARG A 173 -3.94 -19.26 4.96
C ARG A 173 -2.71 -20.09 4.68
N THR A 174 -2.79 -20.92 3.65
CA THR A 174 -1.67 -21.70 3.11
C THR A 174 -1.39 -21.26 1.68
N THR A 175 -0.14 -20.94 1.37
CA THR A 175 0.31 -20.60 0.01
C THR A 175 1.14 -21.73 -0.55
N ILE A 176 0.84 -22.18 -1.75
CA ILE A 176 1.51 -23.27 -2.44
C ILE A 176 2.03 -22.84 -3.81
N LEU A 177 3.09 -23.49 -4.23
CA LEU A 177 3.54 -23.56 -5.62
C LEU A 177 3.04 -24.88 -6.20
N GLN A 178 2.20 -24.83 -7.22
CA GLN A 178 1.72 -25.97 -7.97
C GLN A 178 2.37 -25.99 -9.34
N VAL A 179 2.84 -27.15 -9.77
CA VAL A 179 3.48 -27.37 -11.06
C VAL A 179 2.80 -28.53 -11.77
N MET A 180 2.36 -28.29 -12.99
CA MET A 180 1.83 -29.34 -13.87
C MET A 180 2.94 -30.03 -14.65
N ARG A 181 2.86 -31.35 -14.80
CA ARG A 181 3.77 -32.15 -15.59
C ARG A 181 3.13 -32.49 -16.93
N GLY A 182 3.77 -32.07 -18.02
CA GLY A 182 3.29 -32.34 -19.38
C GLY A 182 3.53 -33.81 -19.82
N ARG A 183 2.70 -34.31 -20.76
CA ARG A 183 2.75 -35.70 -21.27
C ARG A 183 4.14 -36.14 -21.72
N SER A 184 4.90 -35.27 -22.36
CA SER A 184 6.25 -35.60 -22.88
C SER A 184 7.27 -35.91 -21.80
N ARG A 185 6.99 -35.56 -20.55
CA ARG A 185 7.87 -35.70 -19.39
C ARG A 185 7.46 -36.83 -18.43
N GLY A 186 6.31 -37.48 -18.66
CA GLY A 186 5.75 -38.50 -17.77
C GLY A 186 5.26 -37.96 -16.44
N THR A 187 5.15 -38.81 -15.44
CA THR A 187 4.69 -38.44 -14.07
C THR A 187 5.77 -37.71 -13.28
N VAL A 188 5.40 -37.17 -12.15
CA VAL A 188 6.31 -36.48 -11.20
C VAL A 188 7.39 -37.44 -10.73
N ASP A 189 8.65 -37.07 -10.95
CA ASP A 189 9.84 -37.82 -10.58
C ASP A 189 10.62 -37.15 -9.43
N ASP A 190 11.61 -37.86 -8.89
CA ASP A 190 12.43 -37.36 -7.76
C ASP A 190 13.25 -36.13 -8.16
N MET A 191 13.66 -36.02 -9.43
CA MET A 191 14.40 -34.87 -9.93
C MET A 191 13.52 -33.60 -9.88
N MET A 192 12.27 -33.70 -10.31
CA MET A 192 11.31 -32.59 -10.23
C MET A 192 11.07 -32.16 -8.76
N ARG A 193 10.88 -33.15 -7.88
CA ARG A 193 10.69 -32.89 -6.44
C ARG A 193 11.88 -32.16 -5.83
N GLU A 194 13.08 -32.62 -6.10
CA GLU A 194 14.31 -32.02 -5.60
C GLU A 194 14.50 -30.58 -6.12
N ARG A 195 14.27 -30.35 -7.41
CA ARG A 195 14.35 -29.00 -8.00
C ARG A 195 13.29 -28.05 -7.42
N MET A 196 12.08 -28.53 -7.17
CA MET A 196 11.04 -27.74 -6.49
C MET A 196 11.45 -27.42 -5.05
N ARG A 197 12.00 -28.39 -4.33
CA ARG A 197 12.50 -28.21 -2.96
C ARG A 197 13.63 -27.16 -2.90
N LEU A 198 14.54 -27.15 -3.86
CA LEU A 198 15.62 -26.17 -3.95
C LEU A 198 15.10 -24.75 -4.24
N LEU A 199 14.08 -24.62 -5.09
CA LEU A 199 13.53 -23.29 -5.46
C LEU A 199 12.54 -22.73 -4.45
N ALA A 200 11.82 -23.56 -3.72
CA ALA A 200 10.75 -23.13 -2.81
C ALA A 200 11.18 -22.03 -1.81
N PRO A 201 12.34 -22.13 -1.11
CA PRO A 201 12.79 -21.08 -0.19
C PRO A 201 13.05 -19.75 -0.89
N HIS A 202 13.59 -19.77 -2.12
CA HIS A 202 13.87 -18.55 -2.88
C HIS A 202 12.59 -17.88 -3.36
N ILE A 203 11.63 -18.65 -3.86
CA ILE A 203 10.31 -18.16 -4.27
C ILE A 203 9.57 -17.56 -3.05
N GLN A 204 9.61 -18.24 -1.90
CA GLN A 204 9.02 -17.72 -0.66
C GLN A 204 9.62 -16.37 -0.26
N ARG A 205 10.96 -16.29 -0.16
CA ARG A 205 11.66 -15.04 0.22
C ARG A 205 11.38 -13.91 -0.76
N SER A 206 11.45 -14.17 -2.08
CA SER A 206 11.11 -13.20 -3.12
C SER A 206 9.69 -12.66 -2.95
N ARG A 207 8.71 -13.52 -2.64
CA ARG A 207 7.32 -13.10 -2.37
C ARG A 207 7.19 -12.21 -1.14
N ILE A 208 7.88 -12.55 -0.05
CA ILE A 208 7.90 -11.73 1.20
C ILE A 208 8.50 -10.37 0.89
N MET A 209 9.65 -10.31 0.22
CA MET A 209 10.30 -9.05 -0.19
C MET A 209 9.38 -8.20 -1.07
N GLY A 210 8.78 -8.80 -2.11
CA GLY A 210 7.87 -8.07 -3.00
C GLY A 210 6.61 -7.55 -2.30
N ARG A 211 6.08 -8.24 -1.28
CA ARG A 211 4.99 -7.72 -0.43
C ARG A 211 5.44 -6.52 0.41
N GLN A 212 6.63 -6.60 1.01
CA GLN A 212 7.17 -5.49 1.83
C GLN A 212 7.46 -4.25 0.99
N ILE A 213 8.04 -4.42 -0.20
CA ILE A 213 8.31 -3.32 -1.13
C ILE A 213 7.00 -2.64 -1.52
N ARG A 214 5.99 -3.40 -1.94
CA ARG A 214 4.67 -2.85 -2.32
C ARG A 214 3.96 -2.16 -1.14
N ALA A 215 3.96 -2.78 0.04
CA ALA A 215 3.34 -2.17 1.22
C ALA A 215 3.96 -0.79 1.53
N ARG A 216 5.30 -0.69 1.44
CA ARG A 216 6.00 0.60 1.62
C ARG A 216 5.66 1.59 0.50
N SER A 217 5.61 1.14 -0.75
CA SER A 217 5.29 2.00 -1.89
C SER A 217 3.85 2.54 -1.81
N HIS A 218 2.87 1.71 -1.41
CA HIS A 218 1.49 2.15 -1.19
C HIS A 218 1.42 3.18 -0.07
N THR A 219 2.07 2.91 1.08
CA THR A 219 2.08 3.88 2.19
C THR A 219 2.70 5.22 1.78
N VAL A 220 3.77 5.22 0.98
CA VAL A 220 4.39 6.46 0.48
C VAL A 220 3.46 7.18 -0.51
N ALA A 221 2.79 6.45 -1.40
CA ALA A 221 1.82 7.04 -2.34
C ALA A 221 0.61 7.64 -1.60
N ASP A 222 0.05 6.92 -0.63
CA ASP A 222 -1.07 7.39 0.19
C ASP A 222 -0.69 8.66 0.98
N LEU A 223 0.52 8.70 1.56
CA LEU A 223 1.03 9.88 2.25
C LEU A 223 1.25 11.06 1.29
N ALA A 224 1.75 10.81 0.08
CA ALA A 224 1.91 11.85 -0.93
C ALA A 224 0.56 12.43 -1.37
N GLU A 225 -0.47 11.59 -1.53
CA GLU A 225 -1.84 12.02 -1.83
C GLU A 225 -2.42 12.90 -0.71
N VAL A 226 -2.24 12.49 0.55
CA VAL A 226 -2.64 13.31 1.71
C VAL A 226 -1.91 14.66 1.73
N LEU A 227 -0.61 14.68 1.46
CA LEU A 227 0.16 15.92 1.36
C LEU A 227 -0.32 16.80 0.21
N ASP A 228 -0.68 16.21 -0.93
CA ASP A 228 -1.18 16.93 -2.11
C ASP A 228 -2.56 17.55 -1.86
N ALA A 229 -3.36 16.97 -0.97
CA ALA A 229 -4.65 17.55 -0.56
C ALA A 229 -4.52 18.80 0.33
N LEU A 230 -3.33 19.08 0.89
CA LEU A 230 -3.12 20.23 1.75
C LEU A 230 -2.94 21.53 0.94
N SER A 231 -3.58 22.61 1.40
CA SER A 231 -3.44 23.97 0.82
C SER A 231 -2.11 24.64 1.17
N THR A 232 -1.42 24.17 2.20
CA THR A 232 -0.08 24.63 2.57
C THR A 232 0.96 24.01 1.64
N ALA A 233 1.84 24.81 1.07
CA ALA A 233 2.96 24.30 0.26
C ALA A 233 3.98 23.60 1.16
N ILE A 234 4.31 22.36 0.82
CA ILE A 234 5.23 21.50 1.59
C ILE A 234 6.35 21.04 0.67
N CYS A 235 7.59 21.29 1.09
CA CYS A 235 8.80 20.87 0.40
C CYS A 235 9.69 20.04 1.33
N LEU A 236 10.23 18.94 0.83
CA LEU A 236 11.22 18.12 1.50
C LEU A 236 12.56 18.26 0.77
N PHE A 237 13.63 18.42 1.52
CA PHE A 237 14.99 18.59 1.01
C PHE A 237 15.92 17.55 1.60
N ASP A 238 16.92 17.13 0.84
CA ASP A 238 18.02 16.32 1.33
C ASP A 238 19.03 17.15 2.14
N ALA A 239 20.10 16.50 2.61
CA ALA A 239 21.16 17.15 3.37
C ALA A 239 21.96 18.17 2.55
N ASP A 240 21.94 18.06 1.21
CA ASP A 240 22.61 18.97 0.27
C ASP A 240 21.69 20.12 -0.17
N GLY A 241 20.45 20.19 0.33
CA GLY A 241 19.46 21.21 0.01
C GLY A 241 18.78 21.00 -1.36
N ARG A 242 18.82 19.79 -1.91
CA ARG A 242 18.10 19.44 -3.14
C ARG A 242 16.67 19.07 -2.81
N LEU A 243 15.76 19.39 -3.73
CA LEU A 243 14.35 19.06 -3.58
C LEU A 243 14.13 17.56 -3.77
N VAL A 244 13.69 16.89 -2.69
CA VAL A 244 13.32 15.46 -2.70
C VAL A 244 11.84 15.28 -3.02
N HIS A 245 10.97 16.14 -2.46
CA HIS A 245 9.53 16.09 -2.68
C HIS A 245 8.91 17.47 -2.55
N ALA A 246 7.87 17.71 -3.34
CA ALA A 246 7.01 18.89 -3.25
C ALA A 246 5.55 18.44 -3.40
N ASN A 247 4.66 18.89 -2.51
CA ASN A 247 3.24 18.64 -2.68
C ASN A 247 2.60 19.50 -3.76
N ALA A 248 1.35 19.25 -4.12
CA ALA A 248 0.64 19.96 -5.20
C ALA A 248 0.70 21.49 -5.02
N SER A 249 0.44 21.99 -3.82
CA SER A 249 0.48 23.43 -3.50
C SER A 249 1.89 24.02 -3.66
N CYS A 250 2.94 23.28 -3.31
CA CYS A 250 4.32 23.71 -3.54
C CYS A 250 4.66 23.72 -5.04
N ARG A 251 4.28 22.68 -5.78
CA ARG A 251 4.50 22.62 -7.24
C ARG A 251 3.81 23.79 -7.95
N GLN A 252 2.58 24.14 -7.54
CA GLN A 252 1.88 25.30 -8.08
C GLN A 252 2.63 26.61 -7.76
N MET A 253 3.06 26.81 -6.51
CA MET A 253 3.85 28.00 -6.12
C MET A 253 5.14 28.13 -6.93
N LEU A 254 5.81 27.02 -7.23
CA LEU A 254 7.02 26.98 -8.06
C LEU A 254 6.72 27.29 -9.52
N ALA A 255 5.55 26.89 -10.03
CA ALA A 255 5.09 27.17 -11.39
C ALA A 255 4.70 28.64 -11.56
N ASP A 256 4.01 29.21 -10.57
CA ASP A 256 3.67 30.64 -10.54
C ASP A 256 4.94 31.53 -10.51
N GLY A 257 5.98 31.07 -9.84
CA GLY A 257 7.32 31.65 -9.88
C GLY A 257 7.49 33.01 -9.19
N ASP A 258 6.51 33.45 -8.40
CA ASP A 258 6.52 34.80 -7.77
C ASP A 258 7.39 34.86 -6.52
N LEU A 259 7.43 33.80 -5.72
CA LEU A 259 8.21 33.68 -4.49
C LEU A 259 9.45 32.82 -4.70
N LEU A 260 9.24 31.61 -5.22
CA LEU A 260 10.25 30.57 -5.40
C LEU A 260 10.30 30.13 -6.87
N GLY A 261 11.46 29.65 -7.30
CA GLY A 261 11.66 29.02 -8.60
C GLY A 261 12.62 27.85 -8.50
N ILE A 262 12.76 27.08 -9.57
CA ILE A 262 13.67 25.95 -9.65
C ILE A 262 14.82 26.30 -10.60
N VAL A 263 16.05 26.02 -10.17
CA VAL A 263 17.26 26.09 -11.00
C VAL A 263 18.00 24.76 -10.85
N GLY A 264 17.89 23.92 -11.89
CA GLY A 264 18.38 22.55 -11.83
C GLY A 264 17.52 21.71 -10.87
N ASP A 265 18.13 21.19 -9.81
CA ASP A 265 17.48 20.40 -8.75
C ASP A 265 17.31 21.18 -7.43
N ARG A 266 17.55 22.50 -7.46
CA ARG A 266 17.49 23.37 -6.27
C ARG A 266 16.39 24.40 -6.39
N ILE A 267 15.71 24.66 -5.28
CA ILE A 267 14.81 25.78 -5.14
C ILE A 267 15.63 27.05 -4.86
N VAL A 268 15.27 28.15 -5.51
CA VAL A 268 15.84 29.49 -5.30
C VAL A 268 14.71 30.49 -5.10
N ALA A 269 14.91 31.45 -4.20
CA ALA A 269 13.96 32.53 -4.05
C ALA A 269 14.18 33.62 -5.11
N ARG A 270 13.08 34.27 -5.51
CA ARG A 270 13.10 35.25 -6.65
C ARG A 270 13.67 36.60 -6.29
N ASN A 271 13.69 36.97 -5.03
CA ASN A 271 14.31 38.21 -4.61
C ASN A 271 15.43 37.99 -3.58
N THR A 272 16.36 38.94 -3.49
CA THR A 272 17.58 38.80 -2.66
C THR A 272 17.27 38.68 -1.18
N GLN A 273 16.19 39.29 -0.68
CA GLN A 273 15.81 39.18 0.74
C GLN A 273 15.23 37.85 1.03
N ALA A 274 14.29 37.36 0.20
CA ALA A 274 13.71 36.02 0.33
C ALA A 274 14.78 34.94 0.18
N ASP A 275 15.80 35.12 -0.71
CA ASP A 275 16.89 34.15 -0.86
C ASP A 275 17.79 34.09 0.37
N LYS A 276 18.07 35.22 1.02
CA LYS A 276 18.82 35.24 2.29
C LYS A 276 18.06 34.51 3.39
N ILE A 277 16.76 34.74 3.50
CA ILE A 277 15.89 34.08 4.47
C ILE A 277 15.85 32.57 4.16
N PHE A 278 15.62 32.23 2.89
CA PHE A 278 15.53 30.85 2.44
C PHE A 278 16.81 30.07 2.78
N ARG A 279 18.00 30.65 2.49
CA ARG A 279 19.30 30.03 2.85
C ARG A 279 19.47 29.92 4.36
N SER A 280 19.10 30.94 5.12
CA SER A 280 19.25 30.92 6.59
C SER A 280 18.39 29.80 7.24
N LEU A 281 17.30 29.39 6.59
CA LEU A 281 16.48 28.26 7.05
C LEU A 281 17.23 26.93 6.93
N PHE A 282 18.12 26.78 5.94
CA PHE A 282 18.95 25.58 5.77
C PHE A 282 20.21 25.59 6.66
N ASP A 283 20.88 26.71 6.84
CA ASP A 283 22.14 26.82 7.59
C ASP A 283 21.99 26.34 9.04
N VAL A 284 20.84 26.65 9.66
CA VAL A 284 20.57 26.22 11.06
C VAL A 284 20.22 24.73 11.16
N VAL A 285 19.68 24.16 10.08
CA VAL A 285 19.35 22.72 10.05
C VAL A 285 20.63 21.89 9.84
N ALA A 286 21.62 22.42 9.08
CA ALA A 286 22.89 21.77 8.78
C ALA A 286 23.85 21.74 9.97
N ASP A 287 23.86 22.78 10.82
CA ASP A 287 24.81 22.92 11.92
C ASP A 287 24.61 21.95 13.10
N GLY A 288 23.57 21.11 13.09
CA GLY A 288 23.39 20.02 14.07
C GLY A 288 23.54 20.46 15.53
N GLY A 289 23.18 21.70 15.86
CA GLY A 289 23.41 22.32 17.17
C GLY A 289 23.05 21.40 18.34
N THR A 290 23.95 21.23 19.26
CA THR A 290 23.89 20.35 20.45
C THR A 290 22.86 20.81 21.50
N GLY A 291 21.99 21.79 21.17
CA GLY A 291 20.93 22.31 22.04
C GLY A 291 19.56 21.82 21.62
N SER A 292 18.90 21.10 22.49
CA SER A 292 17.65 20.35 22.25
C SER A 292 16.35 21.18 22.09
N ALA A 293 16.40 22.49 21.92
CA ALA A 293 15.20 23.31 22.02
C ALA A 293 14.77 24.07 20.75
N ASP A 294 15.62 24.25 19.73
CA ASP A 294 15.27 25.17 18.64
C ASP A 294 15.66 24.70 17.24
N ARG A 295 15.10 23.54 16.85
CA ARG A 295 15.24 23.01 15.48
C ARG A 295 14.16 23.54 14.54
N ARG A 296 13.39 24.55 14.94
CA ARG A 296 12.30 25.13 14.18
C ARG A 296 12.61 26.58 13.91
N ARG A 297 12.53 26.99 12.65
CA ARG A 297 12.59 28.40 12.26
C ARG A 297 11.29 28.83 11.61
N ILE A 298 10.90 30.06 11.93
CA ILE A 298 9.75 30.74 11.36
C ILE A 298 10.23 32.07 10.80
N GLU A 299 10.05 32.28 9.52
CA GLU A 299 10.47 33.51 8.85
C GLU A 299 9.35 34.05 7.97
N LEU A 300 9.28 35.37 7.84
CA LEU A 300 8.36 36.04 6.93
C LEU A 300 9.08 36.33 5.62
N MET A 301 8.59 35.76 4.53
CA MET A 301 9.08 35.98 3.19
C MET A 301 8.10 36.86 2.41
N THR A 302 8.61 37.72 1.53
CA THR A 302 7.78 38.55 0.66
C THR A 302 8.10 38.21 -0.80
N SER A 303 7.07 37.92 -1.59
CA SER A 303 7.24 37.70 -3.04
C SER A 303 7.47 38.98 -3.84
N ALA A 304 7.77 38.83 -5.12
CA ALA A 304 8.03 39.95 -5.97
C ALA A 304 6.82 40.89 -6.17
N ASP A 305 5.61 40.35 -6.09
CA ASP A 305 4.34 41.08 -6.16
C ASP A 305 3.87 41.65 -4.80
N GLY A 306 4.72 41.55 -3.75
CA GLY A 306 4.44 42.09 -2.42
C GLY A 306 3.57 41.19 -1.51
N GLN A 307 3.26 39.95 -1.92
CA GLN A 307 2.54 39.02 -1.07
C GLN A 307 3.46 38.48 0.04
N HIS A 308 2.89 38.32 1.23
CA HIS A 308 3.62 37.77 2.38
C HIS A 308 3.36 36.28 2.56
N TYR A 309 4.42 35.55 2.92
CA TYR A 309 4.38 34.12 3.19
C TYR A 309 5.09 33.83 4.51
N LEU A 310 4.51 32.98 5.32
CA LEU A 310 5.17 32.40 6.51
C LEU A 310 5.88 31.11 6.08
N ALA A 311 7.18 31.07 6.27
CA ALA A 311 8.01 29.88 6.05
C ALA A 311 8.36 29.24 7.39
N TYR A 312 8.03 27.97 7.54
CA TYR A 312 8.38 27.15 8.69
C TYR A 312 9.34 26.07 8.22
N ALA A 313 10.54 26.00 8.80
CA ALA A 313 11.47 24.94 8.48
C ALA A 313 11.90 24.20 9.75
N PHE A 314 12.07 22.87 9.64
CA PHE A 314 12.62 22.05 10.71
C PHE A 314 13.33 20.83 10.15
N SER A 315 14.32 20.32 10.92
CA SER A 315 15.06 19.12 10.61
C SER A 315 14.28 17.87 10.93
N LEU A 316 14.23 16.94 9.99
CA LEU A 316 13.75 15.57 10.23
C LEU A 316 14.85 14.80 10.95
N THR A 317 14.64 14.48 12.23
CA THR A 317 15.53 13.63 13.02
C THR A 317 15.36 12.17 12.60
N HIS A 318 15.94 11.78 11.48
CA HIS A 318 16.20 10.37 11.25
C HIS A 318 17.64 10.11 11.71
N GLN A 319 17.82 9.04 12.48
CA GLN A 319 19.16 8.50 12.77
C GLN A 319 19.95 8.51 11.47
N ARG A 320 21.14 9.09 11.50
CA ARG A 320 22.07 9.25 10.39
C ARG A 320 22.02 8.04 9.44
N SER A 321 21.14 8.05 8.49
CA SER A 321 21.19 7.16 7.34
C SER A 321 22.28 7.68 6.43
N LEU A 322 23.26 6.85 6.13
CA LEU A 322 24.35 7.13 5.19
C LEU A 322 23.88 7.27 3.74
N GLN A 323 22.57 7.29 3.50
CA GLN A 323 21.97 7.46 2.17
C GLN A 323 21.72 8.93 1.88
N ARG A 324 22.41 9.45 0.87
CA ARG A 324 22.32 10.85 0.39
C ARG A 324 20.93 11.30 -0.04
N ASP A 325 20.04 10.38 -0.39
CA ASP A 325 18.70 10.66 -0.93
C ASP A 325 17.60 10.73 0.14
N THR A 326 17.95 10.80 1.43
CA THR A 326 16.96 10.83 2.52
C THR A 326 16.64 12.28 2.87
N ALA A 327 15.35 12.62 2.93
CA ALA A 327 14.90 13.96 3.34
C ALA A 327 15.43 14.32 4.72
N ALA A 328 16.13 15.45 4.83
CA ALA A 328 16.74 15.96 6.06
C ALA A 328 16.00 17.18 6.61
N THR A 329 15.35 17.98 5.74
CA THR A 329 14.63 19.20 6.08
C THR A 329 13.25 19.20 5.48
N VAL A 330 12.24 19.59 6.26
CA VAL A 330 10.91 19.92 5.75
C VAL A 330 10.66 21.42 5.89
N MET A 331 10.06 22.00 4.86
CA MET A 331 9.64 23.39 4.86
C MET A 331 8.16 23.50 4.50
N PHE A 332 7.43 24.27 5.29
CA PHE A 332 6.05 24.67 5.04
C PHE A 332 6.02 26.13 4.65
N LEU A 333 5.31 26.44 3.59
CA LEU A 333 5.10 27.80 3.10
C LEU A 333 3.61 28.07 3.05
N GLN A 334 3.16 29.04 3.82
CA GLN A 334 1.76 29.43 3.89
C GLN A 334 1.64 30.89 3.49
N LYS A 335 0.76 31.19 2.53
CA LYS A 335 0.46 32.59 2.18
C LYS A 335 -0.19 33.28 3.37
N ALA A 336 0.40 34.36 3.82
CA ALA A 336 -0.17 35.23 4.85
C ALA A 336 -1.26 36.11 4.21
N SER A 337 -2.36 35.49 3.83
CA SER A 337 -3.50 36.14 3.16
C SER A 337 -4.63 36.32 4.17
N MET A 338 -5.30 37.47 4.11
CA MET A 338 -6.55 37.68 4.84
C MET A 338 -7.72 36.85 4.23
N VAL A 339 -7.52 36.26 3.06
CA VAL A 339 -8.54 35.40 2.42
C VAL A 339 -8.49 34.01 3.08
N LEU A 340 -9.37 33.81 4.05
CA LEU A 340 -9.60 32.52 4.66
C LEU A 340 -10.34 31.61 3.67
N GLN A 341 -9.78 30.47 3.33
CA GLN A 341 -10.53 29.41 2.64
C GLN A 341 -11.50 28.79 3.64
N LEU A 342 -12.76 29.19 3.57
CA LEU A 342 -13.78 28.77 4.52
C LEU A 342 -14.40 27.44 4.06
N ALA A 343 -14.57 26.53 4.99
CA ALA A 343 -15.41 25.34 4.80
C ALA A 343 -16.90 25.76 4.87
N THR A 344 -17.39 26.38 3.79
CA THR A 344 -18.72 27.03 3.72
C THR A 344 -19.85 26.10 4.09
N ASP A 345 -19.81 24.85 3.63
CA ASP A 345 -20.84 23.85 3.92
C ASP A 345 -20.85 23.45 5.41
N ALA A 346 -19.67 23.31 6.01
CA ALA A 346 -19.55 23.02 7.44
C ALA A 346 -20.08 24.18 8.32
N ILE A 347 -19.75 25.42 7.96
CA ILE A 347 -20.27 26.61 8.64
C ILE A 347 -21.80 26.70 8.49
N ALA A 348 -22.28 26.53 7.25
CA ALA A 348 -23.73 26.60 6.97
C ALA A 348 -24.50 25.53 7.76
N ALA A 349 -23.96 24.31 7.84
CA ALA A 349 -24.56 23.21 8.62
C ALA A 349 -24.51 23.49 10.14
N ALA A 350 -23.35 23.93 10.67
CA ALA A 350 -23.14 24.16 12.09
C ALA A 350 -24.09 25.26 12.66
N PHE A 351 -24.27 26.35 11.91
CA PHE A 351 -25.06 27.50 12.34
C PHE A 351 -26.41 27.63 11.62
N ARG A 352 -26.78 26.64 10.79
CA ARG A 352 -28.03 26.63 10.01
C ARG A 352 -28.19 27.91 9.18
N LEU A 353 -27.12 28.33 8.50
CA LEU A 353 -27.12 29.51 7.66
C LEU A 353 -27.79 29.24 6.31
N THR A 354 -28.55 30.24 5.86
CA THR A 354 -29.08 30.20 4.49
C THR A 354 -27.97 30.57 3.47
N PRO A 355 -28.12 30.24 2.18
CA PRO A 355 -27.16 30.63 1.15
C PRO A 355 -26.87 32.15 1.13
N SER A 356 -27.88 33.02 1.35
CA SER A 356 -27.71 34.47 1.42
C SER A 356 -26.92 34.92 2.64
N GLU A 357 -27.18 34.33 3.82
CA GLU A 357 -26.41 34.59 5.03
C GLU A 357 -24.96 34.11 4.88
N MET A 358 -24.73 32.96 4.23
CA MET A 358 -23.38 32.49 3.98
C MET A 358 -22.60 33.39 3.03
N ARG A 359 -23.23 33.90 1.94
CA ARG A 359 -22.62 34.90 1.06
C ARG A 359 -22.22 36.17 1.78
N VAL A 360 -23.09 36.68 2.71
CA VAL A 360 -22.78 37.85 3.51
C VAL A 360 -21.65 37.56 4.49
N LEU A 361 -21.62 36.38 5.14
CA LEU A 361 -20.54 35.98 6.05
C LEU A 361 -19.19 35.93 5.30
N THR A 362 -19.14 35.32 4.12
CA THR A 362 -17.94 35.30 3.30
C THR A 362 -17.47 36.70 2.92
N ALA A 363 -18.38 37.57 2.49
CA ALA A 363 -18.05 38.92 2.16
C ALA A 363 -17.57 39.77 3.38
N ILE A 364 -18.07 39.50 4.61
CA ILE A 364 -17.57 40.11 5.86
C ILE A 364 -16.11 39.74 6.09
N VAL A 365 -15.77 38.47 5.92
CA VAL A 365 -14.39 37.96 6.12
C VAL A 365 -13.43 38.61 5.12
N GLU A 366 -13.89 38.82 3.87
CA GLU A 366 -13.05 39.37 2.78
C GLU A 366 -12.92 40.91 2.83
N LEU A 367 -13.98 41.62 3.09
CA LEU A 367 -14.05 43.07 2.90
C LEU A 367 -14.23 43.87 4.20
N GLY A 368 -14.91 43.31 5.19
CA GLY A 368 -15.12 43.90 6.51
C GLY A 368 -16.18 45.00 6.59
N GLY A 369 -16.34 45.85 5.58
CA GLY A 369 -17.24 47.03 5.61
C GLY A 369 -18.64 46.76 5.03
N VAL A 370 -19.72 47.24 5.69
CA VAL A 370 -21.11 47.10 5.19
C VAL A 370 -21.28 47.71 3.78
N PRO A 371 -20.77 48.95 3.50
CA PRO A 371 -20.88 49.52 2.16
C PRO A 371 -20.21 48.67 1.07
N ASP A 372 -19.00 48.16 1.37
CA ASP A 372 -18.22 47.36 0.41
C ASP A 372 -18.91 46.02 0.13
N ILE A 373 -19.49 45.41 1.18
CA ILE A 373 -20.29 44.18 1.08
C ILE A 373 -21.53 44.41 0.20
N ALA A 374 -22.25 45.52 0.44
CA ALA A 374 -23.43 45.90 -0.33
C ALA A 374 -23.10 46.09 -1.81
N ALA A 375 -21.98 46.76 -2.11
CA ALA A 375 -21.47 46.96 -3.47
C ALA A 375 -21.10 45.66 -4.14
N LYS A 376 -20.32 44.80 -3.46
CA LYS A 376 -19.89 43.48 -3.99
C LYS A 376 -21.06 42.55 -4.28
N LEU A 377 -22.06 42.49 -3.39
CA LEU A 377 -23.19 41.58 -3.52
C LEU A 377 -24.36 42.17 -4.34
N GLY A 378 -24.31 43.46 -4.74
CA GLY A 378 -25.36 44.12 -5.49
C GLY A 378 -26.68 44.26 -4.71
N ILE A 379 -26.62 44.47 -3.39
CA ILE A 379 -27.79 44.59 -2.50
C ILE A 379 -27.71 45.85 -1.69
N ALA A 380 -28.86 46.31 -1.12
CA ALA A 380 -28.89 47.49 -0.29
C ALA A 380 -28.17 47.27 1.07
N GLU A 381 -27.51 48.29 1.63
CA GLU A 381 -26.86 48.22 2.94
C GLU A 381 -27.82 47.77 4.06
N THR A 382 -29.10 48.18 3.96
CA THR A 382 -30.15 47.76 4.89
C THR A 382 -30.36 46.24 4.87
N THR A 383 -30.26 45.63 3.69
CA THR A 383 -30.34 44.18 3.50
C THR A 383 -29.12 43.50 4.12
N VAL A 384 -27.92 44.04 3.92
CA VAL A 384 -26.67 43.53 4.56
C VAL A 384 -26.82 43.57 6.09
N LYS A 385 -27.32 44.72 6.67
CA LYS A 385 -27.54 44.85 8.10
C LYS A 385 -28.56 43.86 8.66
N THR A 386 -29.60 43.54 7.86
CA THR A 386 -30.58 42.52 8.24
C THR A 386 -29.95 41.13 8.29
N HIS A 387 -29.15 40.77 7.29
CA HIS A 387 -28.41 39.49 7.30
C HIS A 387 -27.38 39.42 8.43
N LEU A 388 -26.67 40.50 8.71
CA LEU A 388 -25.76 40.61 9.85
C LEU A 388 -26.48 40.36 11.20
N GLY A 389 -27.66 40.94 11.42
CA GLY A 389 -28.45 40.68 12.62
C GLY A 389 -28.78 39.19 12.77
N ARG A 390 -29.20 38.53 11.68
CA ARG A 390 -29.47 37.08 11.67
C ARG A 390 -28.21 36.23 11.89
N LEU A 391 -27.06 36.65 11.33
CA LEU A 391 -25.80 36.00 11.56
C LEU A 391 -25.40 36.09 13.04
N PHE A 392 -25.51 37.25 13.66
CA PHE A 392 -25.24 37.41 15.09
C PHE A 392 -26.15 36.53 15.96
N GLU A 393 -27.44 36.48 15.64
CA GLU A 393 -28.40 35.64 16.34
C GLU A 393 -28.07 34.15 16.23
N LYS A 394 -27.76 33.70 15.03
CA LYS A 394 -27.48 32.26 14.77
C LYS A 394 -26.11 31.78 15.26
N THR A 395 -25.12 32.66 15.24
CA THR A 395 -23.74 32.31 15.62
C THR A 395 -23.41 32.65 17.07
N GLY A 396 -24.21 33.47 17.73
CA GLY A 396 -23.92 34.01 19.06
C GLY A 396 -22.85 35.10 19.06
N ALA A 397 -22.40 35.57 17.89
CA ALA A 397 -21.43 36.67 17.78
C ALA A 397 -22.03 38.01 18.22
N GLY A 398 -21.27 38.82 18.95
CA GLY A 398 -21.71 40.16 19.37
C GLY A 398 -21.31 41.28 18.41
N ARG A 399 -20.34 41.05 17.54
CA ARG A 399 -19.76 42.00 16.57
C ARG A 399 -19.14 41.29 15.37
N GLN A 400 -18.88 42.04 14.29
CA GLN A 400 -18.29 41.50 13.07
C GLN A 400 -16.95 40.77 13.29
N ALA A 401 -16.10 41.32 14.18
CA ALA A 401 -14.83 40.69 14.53
C ALA A 401 -15.00 39.28 15.12
N ASP A 402 -16.11 39.01 15.79
CA ASP A 402 -16.38 37.66 16.33
C ASP A 402 -16.83 36.70 15.23
N LEU A 403 -17.56 37.18 14.20
CA LEU A 403 -17.88 36.40 13.00
C LEU A 403 -16.63 35.99 12.24
N VAL A 404 -15.65 36.92 12.10
CA VAL A 404 -14.36 36.62 11.47
C VAL A 404 -13.60 35.53 12.25
N LYS A 405 -13.60 35.62 13.61
CA LYS A 405 -12.96 34.57 14.46
C LYS A 405 -13.64 33.21 14.31
N ILE A 406 -14.98 33.20 14.30
CA ILE A 406 -15.74 31.96 14.08
C ILE A 406 -15.38 31.39 12.71
N ALA A 407 -15.42 32.21 11.65
CA ALA A 407 -15.08 31.79 10.31
C ALA A 407 -13.64 31.27 10.23
N ALA A 408 -12.67 31.91 10.90
CA ALA A 408 -11.28 31.46 10.97
C ALA A 408 -11.12 30.07 11.63
N GLY A 409 -11.99 29.75 12.60
CA GLY A 409 -12.04 28.41 13.21
C GLY A 409 -12.50 27.31 12.25
N PHE A 410 -13.13 27.66 11.12
CA PHE A 410 -13.57 26.77 10.06
C PHE A 410 -12.71 26.91 8.79
N ALA A 411 -11.53 27.54 8.88
CA ALA A 411 -10.60 27.59 7.75
C ALA A 411 -10.19 26.18 7.37
N ALA A 412 -10.43 25.81 6.11
CA ALA A 412 -10.09 24.49 5.60
C ALA A 412 -8.58 24.41 5.33
N PRO A 413 -7.88 23.43 5.89
CA PRO A 413 -6.45 23.21 5.60
C PRO A 413 -6.23 22.52 4.24
N PHE A 414 -7.31 22.17 3.54
CA PHE A 414 -7.27 21.40 2.30
C PHE A 414 -7.56 22.26 1.07
N VAL A 415 -6.98 21.91 -0.06
CA VAL A 415 -7.34 22.46 -1.37
C VAL A 415 -8.76 21.99 -1.68
N GLN A 416 -9.67 22.92 -1.96
CA GLN A 416 -10.98 22.54 -2.50
C GLN A 416 -10.79 21.89 -3.85
N ALA A 417 -11.30 20.67 -4.01
CA ALA A 417 -11.41 20.06 -5.32
C ALA A 417 -12.31 20.99 -6.17
N ILE A 418 -11.75 21.53 -7.26
CA ILE A 418 -12.52 22.27 -8.25
C ILE A 418 -13.52 21.28 -8.82
N GLY A 419 -14.80 21.45 -8.46
CA GLY A 419 -15.88 20.66 -9.04
C GLY A 419 -15.93 20.89 -10.55
N PRO A 420 -16.39 19.92 -11.36
CA PRO A 420 -16.43 20.03 -12.82
C PRO A 420 -17.38 21.13 -13.37
N ASP A 421 -18.03 21.92 -12.53
CA ASP A 421 -19.05 22.92 -12.92
C ASP A 421 -18.62 24.40 -12.82
N ASP A 422 -17.36 24.72 -12.46
CA ASP A 422 -16.90 26.11 -12.31
C ASP A 422 -16.20 26.69 -13.57
N THR A 423 -16.40 26.08 -14.74
CA THR A 423 -16.00 26.67 -16.03
C THR A 423 -17.21 27.30 -16.74
N VAL A 424 -17.48 28.57 -16.41
CA VAL A 424 -18.24 29.48 -17.30
C VAL A 424 -17.45 30.78 -17.42
#